data_1479e4b6eb5e277e2a6ed7ef09e0df4e
#
_entry.id   1479e4b6eb5e277e2a6ed7ef09e0df4e
#
_cell.length_a   1.000
_cell.length_b   1.000
_cell.length_c   1.000
_cell.angle_alpha   90.00
_cell.angle_beta   90.00
_cell.angle_gamma   90.00
#
_symmetry.space_group_name_H-M   'P 1'
#
loop_
_entity.id
_entity.type
_entity.pdbx_description
1 polymer ?
#
loop_
_entity_poly.entity_id
_entity_poly.type
_entity_poly.pdbx_seq_one_letter_code
_entity_poly.pdbx_strand_id
1 'polypeptide(L)'
;MPNPPVRGAPGRAAAVRLPGTPQEVAINRLVLWNVDLTLVDVAIVTRDAYAEAFRAVTGRPLVKLVPPLGRPDSEIVFETLAVNGIQAEDDHLPRFLAALAVAFTDRRGRLAKEGRLMPGAKDALKSVGRLDGVVQSVLTGTIKGNAVHKLKAFGLDRYVDFELGGYGEEVYPKATLLQVAQGRAKQRLGTPFTAANTVVIGDSTRDVQAARIGGAAVIGVASGRSTAAELREAGADLALPDLSDASEVVAAVAGLTSPADRKAG
;
A
#
# COMPACT_ATOMS: atom_id res chain seq x y z
N MET A 1 -39.95 -21.75 -59.60
CA MET A 1 -40.00 -20.43 -58.92
C MET A 1 -38.70 -20.27 -58.15
N PRO A 2 -37.81 -19.31 -58.51
CA PRO A 2 -36.56 -19.10 -57.76
C PRO A 2 -36.79 -18.18 -56.57
N ASN A 3 -36.10 -18.49 -55.44
CA ASN A 3 -36.07 -17.72 -54.19
C ASN A 3 -35.45 -16.32 -54.39
N PRO A 4 -35.94 -15.30 -53.69
CA PRO A 4 -35.35 -13.96 -53.74
C PRO A 4 -34.05 -13.87 -52.92
N PRO A 5 -33.15 -12.92 -53.21
CA PRO A 5 -31.85 -12.79 -52.57
C PRO A 5 -31.95 -12.22 -51.18
N VAL A 6 -31.14 -12.75 -50.27
CA VAL A 6 -30.93 -12.33 -48.88
C VAL A 6 -30.29 -10.92 -48.89
N ARG A 7 -30.96 -9.96 -48.27
CA ARG A 7 -30.41 -8.61 -48.01
C ARG A 7 -29.23 -8.67 -47.03
N GLY A 8 -28.12 -8.06 -47.43
CA GLY A 8 -26.93 -7.89 -46.65
C GLY A 8 -27.18 -7.08 -45.36
N ALA A 9 -26.49 -7.47 -44.27
CA ALA A 9 -26.49 -6.77 -43.00
C ALA A 9 -25.96 -5.30 -43.14
N PRO A 10 -26.49 -4.36 -42.38
CA PRO A 10 -25.99 -2.98 -42.43
C PRO A 10 -24.55 -2.93 -41.84
N GLY A 11 -23.65 -2.33 -42.62
CA GLY A 11 -22.28 -2.07 -42.20
C GLY A 11 -22.21 -1.28 -40.90
N ARG A 12 -21.32 -1.68 -40.01
CA ARG A 12 -20.95 -0.91 -38.81
C ARG A 12 -20.56 0.50 -39.25
N ALA A 13 -21.38 1.49 -38.87
CA ALA A 13 -21.03 2.89 -38.98
C ALA A 13 -19.72 3.14 -38.22
N ALA A 14 -18.71 3.61 -38.94
CA ALA A 14 -17.49 4.12 -38.31
C ALA A 14 -17.87 5.33 -37.45
N ALA A 15 -17.62 5.24 -36.16
CA ALA A 15 -17.80 6.34 -35.22
C ALA A 15 -16.90 7.50 -35.65
N VAL A 16 -17.50 8.59 -36.10
CA VAL A 16 -16.82 9.87 -36.39
C VAL A 16 -16.34 10.40 -35.04
N ARG A 17 -15.03 10.39 -34.82
CA ARG A 17 -14.42 11.07 -33.66
C ARG A 17 -14.55 12.57 -33.85
N LEU A 18 -15.27 13.22 -32.94
CA LEU A 18 -15.28 14.67 -32.85
C LEU A 18 -13.92 15.14 -32.30
N PRO A 19 -13.25 16.12 -32.90
CA PRO A 19 -12.03 16.70 -32.37
C PRO A 19 -12.39 17.53 -31.14
N GLY A 20 -11.74 17.18 -29.97
CA GLY A 20 -11.88 17.95 -28.74
C GLY A 20 -12.45 17.20 -27.51
N THR A 21 -12.82 15.92 -27.60
CA THR A 21 -13.08 15.13 -26.39
C THR A 21 -11.77 14.87 -25.64
N PRO A 22 -11.69 15.17 -24.31
CA PRO A 22 -10.52 14.79 -23.52
C PRO A 22 -10.29 13.30 -23.72
N GLN A 23 -9.09 12.93 -24.16
CA GLN A 23 -8.71 11.52 -24.27
C GLN A 23 -8.68 10.99 -22.85
N GLU A 24 -9.57 10.06 -22.51
CA GLU A 24 -9.57 9.40 -21.22
C GLU A 24 -8.21 8.69 -21.06
N VAL A 25 -7.36 9.22 -20.18
CA VAL A 25 -6.02 8.69 -19.98
C VAL A 25 -6.18 7.33 -19.30
N ALA A 26 -5.84 6.27 -20.03
CA ALA A 26 -5.94 4.93 -19.48
C ALA A 26 -4.99 4.79 -18.26
N ILE A 27 -5.54 4.37 -17.11
CA ILE A 27 -4.73 4.08 -15.92
C ILE A 27 -3.88 2.85 -16.21
N ASN A 28 -2.56 3.02 -16.14
CA ASN A 28 -1.59 2.00 -16.49
C ASN A 28 -0.40 1.91 -15.51
N ARG A 29 -0.41 2.70 -14.42
CA ARG A 29 0.64 2.74 -13.40
C ARG A 29 0.02 2.62 -12.02
N LEU A 30 0.53 1.69 -11.22
CA LEU A 30 0.10 1.46 -9.84
C LEU A 30 1.21 1.87 -8.87
N VAL A 31 0.92 2.81 -7.98
CA VAL A 31 1.84 3.22 -6.91
C VAL A 31 1.27 2.79 -5.57
N LEU A 32 2.04 1.99 -4.84
CA LEU A 32 1.65 1.41 -3.56
C LEU A 32 2.54 1.97 -2.44
N TRP A 33 1.93 2.68 -1.51
CA TRP A 33 2.62 3.32 -0.40
C TRP A 33 2.57 2.47 0.87
N ASN A 34 3.69 2.26 1.52
CA ASN A 34 3.65 1.87 2.92
C ASN A 34 3.08 3.03 3.77
N VAL A 35 2.50 2.72 4.92
CA VAL A 35 1.81 3.71 5.76
C VAL A 35 2.70 4.17 6.90
N ASP A 36 3.05 3.26 7.81
CA ASP A 36 3.79 3.58 9.03
C ASP A 36 5.25 3.93 8.71
N LEU A 37 5.73 5.04 9.23
CA LEU A 37 7.07 5.60 9.02
C LEU A 37 7.41 6.00 7.56
N THR A 38 6.54 5.72 6.61
CA THR A 38 6.63 6.23 5.24
C THR A 38 5.77 7.49 5.05
N LEU A 39 4.50 7.41 5.43
CA LEU A 39 3.53 8.52 5.30
C LEU A 39 3.22 9.18 6.65
N VAL A 40 3.09 8.39 7.70
CA VAL A 40 2.74 8.85 9.04
C VAL A 40 3.52 8.10 10.12
N ASP A 41 3.76 8.76 11.25
CA ASP A 41 4.27 8.15 12.46
C ASP A 41 3.21 8.29 13.57
N VAL A 42 2.61 7.17 13.95
CA VAL A 42 1.59 7.08 15.00
C VAL A 42 1.94 5.99 16.02
N ALA A 43 3.23 5.76 16.24
CA ALA A 43 3.76 4.66 17.06
C ALA A 43 3.19 4.63 18.48
N ILE A 44 2.96 5.79 19.11
CA ILE A 44 2.40 5.89 20.46
C ILE A 44 0.98 5.31 20.49
N VAL A 45 0.11 5.76 19.58
CA VAL A 45 -1.28 5.29 19.50
C VAL A 45 -1.33 3.80 19.11
N THR A 46 -0.45 3.37 18.21
CA THR A 46 -0.32 1.96 17.81
C THR A 46 0.03 1.08 19.02
N ARG A 47 1.03 1.46 19.82
CA ARG A 47 1.42 0.73 21.03
C ARG A 47 0.26 0.60 22.02
N ASP A 48 -0.46 1.69 22.26
CA ASP A 48 -1.59 1.70 23.20
C ASP A 48 -2.74 0.82 22.70
N ALA A 49 -3.00 0.83 21.38
CA ALA A 49 -4.01 -0.04 20.78
C ALA A 49 -3.65 -1.52 20.90
N TYR A 50 -2.38 -1.87 20.66
CA TYR A 50 -1.89 -3.24 20.87
C TYR A 50 -2.00 -3.68 22.32
N ALA A 51 -1.67 -2.80 23.29
CA ALA A 51 -1.80 -3.10 24.72
C ALA A 51 -3.24 -3.38 25.13
N GLU A 52 -4.19 -2.60 24.59
CA GLU A 52 -5.61 -2.82 24.83
C GLU A 52 -6.10 -4.12 24.21
N ALA A 53 -5.77 -4.37 22.94
CA ALA A 53 -6.16 -5.59 22.23
C ALA A 53 -5.58 -6.84 22.92
N PHE A 54 -4.31 -6.79 23.32
CA PHE A 54 -3.68 -7.88 24.06
C PHE A 54 -4.42 -8.18 25.37
N ARG A 55 -4.74 -7.15 26.15
CA ARG A 55 -5.50 -7.29 27.39
C ARG A 55 -6.90 -7.86 27.14
N ALA A 56 -7.59 -7.39 26.12
CA ALA A 56 -8.93 -7.84 25.79
C ALA A 56 -8.97 -9.33 25.39
N VAL A 57 -7.92 -9.82 24.73
CA VAL A 57 -7.86 -11.22 24.26
C VAL A 57 -7.33 -12.17 25.31
N THR A 58 -6.29 -11.76 26.07
CA THR A 58 -5.57 -12.64 26.98
C THR A 58 -5.95 -12.47 28.46
N GLY A 59 -6.64 -11.37 28.80
CA GLY A 59 -6.89 -10.98 30.20
C GLY A 59 -5.66 -10.47 30.96
N ARG A 60 -4.50 -10.37 30.29
CA ARG A 60 -3.21 -9.99 30.90
C ARG A 60 -2.70 -8.65 30.36
N PRO A 61 -1.92 -7.89 31.13
CA PRO A 61 -1.26 -6.70 30.59
C PRO A 61 -0.19 -7.08 29.57
N LEU A 62 -0.04 -6.26 28.53
CA LEU A 62 1.06 -6.37 27.57
C LEU A 62 2.36 -5.91 28.23
N VAL A 63 3.35 -6.81 28.35
CA VAL A 63 4.69 -6.49 28.89
C VAL A 63 5.63 -6.10 27.77
N LYS A 64 5.64 -6.87 26.67
CA LYS A 64 6.55 -6.65 25.53
C LYS A 64 5.80 -6.67 24.21
N LEU A 65 5.87 -5.57 23.47
CA LEU A 65 5.40 -5.49 22.08
C LEU A 65 6.58 -5.75 21.14
N VAL A 66 6.38 -6.66 20.20
CA VAL A 66 7.35 -6.90 19.13
C VAL A 66 7.36 -5.67 18.20
N PRO A 67 8.55 -5.16 17.81
CA PRO A 67 8.63 -4.02 16.90
C PRO A 67 7.96 -4.32 15.55
N PRO A 68 7.09 -3.44 15.03
CA PRO A 68 6.35 -3.71 13.79
C PRO A 68 7.26 -3.79 12.55
N LEU A 69 8.24 -2.90 12.40
CA LEU A 69 9.32 -2.94 11.38
C LEU A 69 8.91 -3.48 10.00
N GLY A 70 7.84 -2.95 9.42
CA GLY A 70 7.34 -3.37 8.10
C GLY A 70 6.65 -4.74 8.08
N ARG A 71 6.32 -5.32 9.25
CA ARG A 71 5.64 -6.62 9.39
C ARG A 71 4.13 -6.48 9.27
N PRO A 72 3.43 -7.53 8.78
CA PRO A 72 1.98 -7.64 8.91
C PRO A 72 1.53 -7.73 10.37
N ASP A 73 0.37 -7.14 10.69
CA ASP A 73 -0.22 -7.22 12.03
C ASP A 73 -0.40 -8.67 12.49
N SER A 74 -0.71 -9.60 11.58
CA SER A 74 -0.79 -11.04 11.89
C SER A 74 0.52 -11.61 12.43
N GLU A 75 1.67 -11.27 11.84
CA GLU A 75 2.99 -11.70 12.32
C GLU A 75 3.30 -11.09 13.70
N ILE A 76 3.02 -9.80 13.87
CA ILE A 76 3.25 -9.07 15.13
C ILE A 76 2.41 -9.69 16.26
N VAL A 77 1.16 -10.05 15.99
CA VAL A 77 0.27 -10.67 16.98
C VAL A 77 0.85 -11.98 17.48
N PHE A 78 1.20 -12.91 16.59
CA PHE A 78 1.73 -14.22 16.99
C PHE A 78 3.02 -14.09 17.80
N GLU A 79 3.98 -13.29 17.34
CA GLU A 79 5.22 -13.09 18.08
C GLU A 79 4.98 -12.35 19.41
N THR A 80 4.04 -11.39 19.45
CA THR A 80 3.72 -10.67 20.69
C THR A 80 3.10 -11.61 21.71
N LEU A 81 2.19 -12.50 21.30
CA LEU A 81 1.67 -13.55 22.19
C LEU A 81 2.82 -14.42 22.74
N ALA A 82 3.69 -14.92 21.87
CA ALA A 82 4.79 -15.81 22.24
C ALA A 82 5.77 -15.15 23.21
N VAL A 83 6.21 -13.91 22.96
CA VAL A 83 7.19 -13.22 23.86
C VAL A 83 6.57 -12.81 25.21
N ASN A 84 5.24 -12.86 25.35
CA ASN A 84 4.52 -12.66 26.61
C ASN A 84 4.07 -13.98 27.26
N GLY A 85 4.57 -15.12 26.78
CA GLY A 85 4.30 -16.44 27.35
C GLY A 85 2.87 -16.94 27.12
N ILE A 86 2.23 -16.51 26.04
CA ILE A 86 0.91 -16.97 25.60
C ILE A 86 1.12 -17.94 24.43
N GLN A 87 0.68 -19.18 24.60
CA GLN A 87 0.61 -20.12 23.48
C GLN A 87 -0.54 -19.70 22.57
N ALA A 88 -0.24 -19.50 21.28
CA ALA A 88 -1.26 -19.13 20.32
C ALA A 88 -2.22 -20.28 20.05
N GLU A 89 -3.51 -19.98 20.02
CA GLU A 89 -4.61 -20.86 19.63
C GLU A 89 -5.26 -20.34 18.35
N ASP A 90 -6.04 -21.15 17.67
CA ASP A 90 -6.59 -20.82 16.33
C ASP A 90 -7.48 -19.57 16.34
N ASP A 91 -8.16 -19.26 17.44
CA ASP A 91 -9.04 -18.10 17.58
C ASP A 91 -8.31 -16.81 18.03
N HIS A 92 -7.06 -16.92 18.50
CA HIS A 92 -6.33 -15.76 19.00
C HIS A 92 -6.12 -14.69 17.94
N LEU A 93 -5.72 -15.06 16.72
CA LEU A 93 -5.46 -14.08 15.66
C LEU A 93 -6.73 -13.31 15.28
N PRO A 94 -7.85 -13.93 14.90
CA PRO A 94 -9.04 -13.18 14.51
C PRO A 94 -9.59 -12.33 15.66
N ARG A 95 -9.59 -12.83 16.90
CA ARG A 95 -9.99 -12.05 18.07
C ARG A 95 -9.08 -10.86 18.33
N PHE A 96 -7.77 -11.04 18.16
CA PHE A 96 -6.80 -9.95 18.35
C PHE A 96 -6.96 -8.87 17.29
N LEU A 97 -7.09 -9.24 16.01
CA LEU A 97 -7.28 -8.27 14.93
C LEU A 97 -8.60 -7.50 15.11
N ALA A 98 -9.67 -8.17 15.53
CA ALA A 98 -10.94 -7.51 15.86
C ALA A 98 -10.80 -6.53 17.05
N ALA A 99 -10.15 -6.94 18.13
CA ALA A 99 -9.90 -6.09 19.29
C ALA A 99 -8.98 -4.90 18.93
N LEU A 100 -7.98 -5.13 18.07
CA LEU A 100 -7.08 -4.09 17.58
C LEU A 100 -7.83 -3.03 16.74
N ALA A 101 -8.77 -3.46 15.89
CA ALA A 101 -9.62 -2.55 15.12
C ALA A 101 -10.49 -1.67 16.02
N VAL A 102 -11.09 -2.26 17.05
CA VAL A 102 -11.86 -1.51 18.07
C VAL A 102 -10.97 -0.51 18.80
N ALA A 103 -9.83 -0.98 19.32
CA ALA A 103 -8.90 -0.15 20.07
C ALA A 103 -8.36 1.05 19.26
N PHE A 104 -8.13 0.88 17.96
CA PHE A 104 -7.75 1.98 17.06
C PHE A 104 -8.92 2.94 16.80
N THR A 105 -10.13 2.43 16.58
CA THR A 105 -11.33 3.24 16.37
C THR A 105 -11.57 4.16 17.56
N ASP A 106 -11.44 3.65 18.78
CA ASP A 106 -11.61 4.41 20.01
C ASP A 106 -10.54 5.49 20.19
N ARG A 107 -9.35 5.26 19.64
CA ARG A 107 -8.21 6.18 19.72
C ARG A 107 -8.05 7.08 18.49
N ARG A 108 -8.95 7.02 17.50
CA ARG A 108 -8.83 7.81 16.26
C ARG A 108 -8.64 9.31 16.49
N GLY A 109 -9.25 9.87 17.53
CA GLY A 109 -9.09 11.29 17.92
C GLY A 109 -7.71 11.66 18.46
N ARG A 110 -6.86 10.66 18.80
CA ARG A 110 -5.49 10.86 19.29
C ARG A 110 -4.46 10.85 18.14
N LEU A 111 -4.79 10.24 17.00
CA LEU A 111 -3.83 10.01 15.90
C LEU A 111 -3.15 11.30 15.42
N ALA A 112 -3.91 12.33 15.13
CA ALA A 112 -3.35 13.63 14.70
C ALA A 112 -2.70 14.43 15.83
N LYS A 113 -3.06 14.16 17.10
CA LYS A 113 -2.54 14.88 18.26
C LYS A 113 -1.21 14.33 18.75
N GLU A 114 -1.04 13.02 18.66
CA GLU A 114 0.10 12.29 19.21
C GLU A 114 1.01 11.68 18.13
N GLY A 115 0.55 11.74 16.88
CA GLY A 115 1.31 11.34 15.71
C GLY A 115 1.75 12.53 14.87
N ARG A 116 2.42 12.24 13.76
CA ARG A 116 2.92 13.24 12.82
C ARG A 116 2.90 12.74 11.38
N LEU A 117 2.83 13.67 10.45
CA LEU A 117 3.17 13.41 9.05
C LEU A 117 4.67 13.16 8.91
N MET A 118 5.04 12.24 8.04
CA MET A 118 6.43 12.12 7.62
C MET A 118 6.81 13.28 6.68
N PRO A 119 8.07 13.72 6.68
CA PRO A 119 8.52 14.82 5.83
C PRO A 119 8.15 14.60 4.36
N GLY A 120 7.50 15.58 3.75
CA GLY A 120 7.09 15.57 2.34
C GLY A 120 5.94 14.64 1.95
N ALA A 121 5.44 13.76 2.84
CA ALA A 121 4.46 12.72 2.52
C ALA A 121 3.21 13.23 1.78
N LYS A 122 2.64 14.34 2.23
CA LYS A 122 1.44 14.91 1.60
C LYS A 122 1.69 15.45 0.20
N ASP A 123 2.81 16.15 0.02
CA ASP A 123 3.15 16.77 -1.26
C ASP A 123 3.61 15.71 -2.27
N ALA A 124 4.30 14.68 -1.83
CA ALA A 124 4.65 13.52 -2.65
C ALA A 124 3.39 12.79 -3.17
N LEU A 125 2.45 12.42 -2.27
CA LEU A 125 1.17 11.82 -2.65
C LEU A 125 0.39 12.68 -3.65
N LYS A 126 0.29 13.98 -3.38
CA LYS A 126 -0.41 14.93 -4.24
C LYS A 126 0.24 15.05 -5.61
N SER A 127 1.58 15.08 -5.68
CA SER A 127 2.33 15.29 -6.92
C SER A 127 2.37 14.02 -7.77
N VAL A 128 2.57 12.85 -7.16
CA VAL A 128 2.48 11.55 -7.85
C VAL A 128 1.07 11.32 -8.40
N GLY A 129 0.02 11.71 -7.67
CA GLY A 129 -1.38 11.58 -8.13
C GLY A 129 -1.74 12.49 -9.32
N ARG A 130 -0.84 13.41 -9.73
CA ARG A 130 -1.02 14.25 -10.93
C ARG A 130 -0.34 13.67 -12.17
N LEU A 131 0.44 12.61 -12.02
CA LEU A 131 1.01 11.92 -13.17
C LEU A 131 -0.07 11.22 -13.97
N ASP A 132 0.00 11.36 -15.28
CA ASP A 132 -0.95 10.72 -16.20
C ASP A 132 -0.92 9.20 -16.06
N GLY A 133 -2.10 8.60 -15.98
CA GLY A 133 -2.28 7.15 -15.89
C GLY A 133 -1.88 6.52 -14.56
N VAL A 134 -1.62 7.31 -13.50
CA VAL A 134 -1.30 6.79 -12.17
C VAL A 134 -2.56 6.58 -11.34
N VAL A 135 -2.64 5.43 -10.68
CA VAL A 135 -3.51 5.20 -9.53
C VAL A 135 -2.64 4.90 -8.30
N GLN A 136 -3.04 5.44 -7.17
CA GLN A 136 -2.35 5.26 -5.89
C GLN A 136 -3.18 4.45 -4.91
N SER A 137 -2.53 3.55 -4.19
CA SER A 137 -3.10 2.81 -3.07
C SER A 137 -2.04 2.55 -2.00
N VAL A 138 -2.31 1.64 -1.07
CA VAL A 138 -1.41 1.30 0.01
C VAL A 138 -0.98 -0.16 -0.02
N LEU A 139 0.25 -0.42 0.42
CA LEU A 139 0.78 -1.75 0.71
C LEU A 139 1.32 -1.74 2.14
N THR A 140 0.53 -2.18 3.08
CA THR A 140 0.85 -2.04 4.50
C THR A 140 0.62 -3.32 5.28
N GLY A 141 1.44 -3.54 6.31
CA GLY A 141 1.20 -4.60 7.29
C GLY A 141 0.04 -4.31 8.25
N THR A 142 -0.47 -3.09 8.24
CA THR A 142 -1.60 -2.67 9.08
C THR A 142 -2.92 -3.17 8.49
N ILE A 143 -3.88 -3.54 9.34
CA ILE A 143 -5.25 -3.89 8.92
C ILE A 143 -5.94 -2.71 8.25
N LYS A 144 -6.81 -2.97 7.26
CA LYS A 144 -7.42 -1.96 6.38
C LYS A 144 -8.10 -0.83 7.17
N GLY A 145 -8.93 -1.17 8.15
CA GLY A 145 -9.62 -0.17 8.96
C GLY A 145 -8.69 0.80 9.68
N ASN A 146 -7.58 0.29 10.22
CA ASN A 146 -6.58 1.10 10.92
C ASN A 146 -5.77 1.96 9.94
N ALA A 147 -5.41 1.45 8.76
CA ALA A 147 -4.77 2.24 7.70
C ALA A 147 -5.64 3.42 7.26
N VAL A 148 -6.95 3.20 7.09
CA VAL A 148 -7.93 4.27 6.80
C VAL A 148 -7.95 5.31 7.91
N HIS A 149 -8.00 4.91 9.19
CA HIS A 149 -7.98 5.85 10.31
C HIS A 149 -6.68 6.67 10.36
N LYS A 150 -5.53 6.02 10.16
CA LYS A 150 -4.22 6.68 10.12
C LYS A 150 -4.18 7.75 9.03
N LEU A 151 -4.54 7.42 7.80
CA LEU A 151 -4.46 8.37 6.69
C LEU A 151 -5.51 9.48 6.79
N LYS A 152 -6.74 9.18 7.24
CA LYS A 152 -7.78 10.20 7.49
C LYS A 152 -7.39 11.22 8.53
N ALA A 153 -6.71 10.80 9.60
CA ALA A 153 -6.28 11.71 10.66
C ALA A 153 -5.38 12.85 10.16
N PHE A 154 -4.67 12.63 9.05
CA PHE A 154 -3.77 13.61 8.42
C PHE A 154 -4.27 14.13 7.06
N GLY A 155 -5.50 13.76 6.65
CA GLY A 155 -6.12 14.19 5.39
C GLY A 155 -5.40 13.64 4.15
N LEU A 156 -4.80 12.44 4.25
CA LEU A 156 -4.12 11.75 3.16
C LEU A 156 -5.03 10.77 2.42
N ASP A 157 -6.15 10.39 2.99
CA ASP A 157 -7.12 9.42 2.48
C ASP A 157 -7.66 9.75 1.08
N ARG A 158 -7.74 11.03 0.74
CA ARG A 158 -8.20 11.51 -0.57
C ARG A 158 -7.23 11.24 -1.73
N TYR A 159 -5.99 10.84 -1.44
CA TYR A 159 -4.97 10.62 -2.46
C TYR A 159 -4.80 9.15 -2.83
N VAL A 160 -5.47 8.23 -2.13
CA VAL A 160 -5.32 6.78 -2.32
C VAL A 160 -6.68 6.10 -2.45
N ASP A 161 -6.75 5.07 -3.30
CA ASP A 161 -7.91 4.18 -3.40
C ASP A 161 -7.68 2.95 -2.51
N PHE A 162 -8.34 2.93 -1.36
CA PHE A 162 -8.21 1.83 -0.39
C PHE A 162 -8.73 0.48 -0.90
N GLU A 163 -9.54 0.46 -1.95
CA GLU A 163 -10.07 -0.80 -2.51
C GLU A 163 -9.04 -1.56 -3.34
N LEU A 164 -7.93 -0.89 -3.71
CA LEU A 164 -6.83 -1.49 -4.49
C LEU A 164 -5.65 -1.93 -3.61
N GLY A 165 -5.70 -1.65 -2.31
CA GLY A 165 -4.58 -1.89 -1.40
C GLY A 165 -4.37 -3.34 -1.00
N GLY A 166 -3.20 -3.63 -0.40
CA GLY A 166 -2.88 -4.87 0.31
C GLY A 166 -2.65 -4.59 1.80
N TYR A 167 -3.24 -5.42 2.67
CA TYR A 167 -3.37 -5.17 4.11
C TYR A 167 -2.95 -6.36 4.96
N GLY A 168 -2.49 -6.09 6.17
CA GLY A 168 -1.88 -7.08 7.05
C GLY A 168 -2.80 -8.12 7.66
N GLU A 169 -4.13 -7.97 7.56
CA GLU A 169 -5.10 -8.99 7.96
C GLU A 169 -5.35 -10.07 6.92
N GLU A 170 -4.94 -9.86 5.65
CA GLU A 170 -5.39 -10.69 4.53
C GLU A 170 -4.56 -11.95 4.35
N VAL A 171 -3.27 -11.78 4.19
CA VAL A 171 -2.33 -12.88 3.97
C VAL A 171 -0.96 -12.58 4.54
N TYR A 172 -0.23 -13.65 4.81
CA TYR A 172 1.15 -13.67 5.25
C TYR A 172 1.95 -14.55 4.28
N PRO A 173 3.12 -14.13 3.80
CA PRO A 173 3.91 -12.93 4.12
C PRO A 173 3.53 -11.69 3.28
N LYS A 174 4.11 -10.52 3.62
CA LYS A 174 3.82 -9.21 2.99
C LYS A 174 3.98 -9.18 1.46
N ALA A 175 4.87 -9.98 0.90
CA ALA A 175 5.06 -10.09 -0.55
C ALA A 175 3.78 -10.53 -1.29
N THR A 176 2.94 -11.35 -0.66
CA THR A 176 1.66 -11.79 -1.22
C THR A 176 0.65 -10.65 -1.26
N LEU A 177 0.73 -9.67 -0.33
CA LEU A 177 -0.13 -8.49 -0.32
C LEU A 177 0.04 -7.65 -1.59
N LEU A 178 1.26 -7.62 -2.16
CA LEU A 178 1.50 -6.96 -3.44
C LEU A 178 0.71 -7.61 -4.58
N GLN A 179 0.70 -8.94 -4.64
CA GLN A 179 -0.07 -9.68 -5.65
C GLN A 179 -1.57 -9.48 -5.47
N VAL A 180 -2.06 -9.41 -4.23
CA VAL A 180 -3.46 -9.08 -3.91
C VAL A 180 -3.80 -7.69 -4.42
N ALA A 181 -2.97 -6.68 -4.15
CA ALA A 181 -3.17 -5.31 -4.63
C ALA A 181 -3.18 -5.22 -6.16
N GLN A 182 -2.22 -5.86 -6.84
CA GLN A 182 -2.17 -5.94 -8.30
C GLN A 182 -3.41 -6.63 -8.88
N GLY A 183 -3.86 -7.72 -8.25
CA GLY A 183 -5.07 -8.45 -8.63
C GLY A 183 -6.34 -7.58 -8.53
N ARG A 184 -6.52 -6.87 -7.44
CA ARG A 184 -7.62 -5.91 -7.22
C ARG A 184 -7.59 -4.79 -8.24
N ALA A 185 -6.42 -4.20 -8.48
CA ALA A 185 -6.25 -3.16 -9.48
C ALA A 185 -6.60 -3.66 -10.89
N LYS A 186 -6.13 -4.85 -11.28
CA LYS A 186 -6.49 -5.48 -12.54
C LYS A 186 -8.00 -5.70 -12.67
N GLN A 187 -8.62 -6.26 -11.65
CA GLN A 187 -10.06 -6.54 -11.65
C GLN A 187 -10.89 -5.26 -11.80
N ARG A 188 -10.50 -4.19 -11.10
CA ARG A 188 -11.27 -2.94 -11.06
C ARG A 188 -11.02 -2.02 -12.25
N LEU A 189 -9.78 -1.99 -12.76
CA LEU A 189 -9.35 -1.05 -13.79
C LEU A 189 -9.20 -1.69 -15.18
N GLY A 190 -9.30 -3.02 -15.28
CA GLY A 190 -9.17 -3.74 -16.54
C GLY A 190 -7.75 -3.80 -17.11
N THR A 191 -6.76 -3.18 -16.44
CA THR A 191 -5.36 -3.13 -16.86
C THR A 191 -4.52 -4.09 -16.02
N PRO A 192 -3.67 -4.93 -16.61
CA PRO A 192 -2.76 -5.77 -15.85
C PRO A 192 -1.64 -4.91 -15.22
N PHE A 193 -1.39 -5.15 -13.91
CA PHE A 193 -0.30 -4.53 -13.17
C PHE A 193 0.76 -5.58 -12.86
N THR A 194 2.00 -5.26 -13.21
CA THR A 194 3.17 -6.16 -13.13
C THR A 194 4.39 -5.38 -12.65
N ALA A 195 5.54 -6.02 -12.63
CA ALA A 195 6.81 -5.36 -12.33
C ALA A 195 7.08 -4.12 -13.21
N ALA A 196 6.59 -4.11 -14.45
CA ALA A 196 6.87 -3.04 -15.39
C ALA A 196 6.12 -1.72 -15.09
N ASN A 197 5.02 -1.79 -14.36
CA ASN A 197 4.15 -0.64 -14.11
C ASN A 197 3.62 -0.55 -12.67
N THR A 198 4.26 -1.25 -11.73
CA THR A 198 3.97 -1.17 -10.30
C THR A 198 5.21 -0.68 -9.55
N VAL A 199 5.04 0.33 -8.70
CA VAL A 199 6.07 0.83 -7.79
C VAL A 199 5.58 0.73 -6.36
N VAL A 200 6.42 0.17 -5.49
CA VAL A 200 6.23 0.21 -4.03
C VAL A 200 7.10 1.32 -3.45
N ILE A 201 6.57 2.10 -2.52
CA ILE A 201 7.31 3.13 -1.78
C ILE A 201 7.21 2.79 -0.29
N GLY A 202 8.35 2.55 0.35
CA GLY A 202 8.38 2.12 1.75
C GLY A 202 9.71 2.41 2.44
N ASP A 203 9.71 2.35 3.78
CA ASP A 203 10.83 2.80 4.63
C ASP A 203 11.68 1.66 5.19
N SER A 204 11.32 0.42 4.94
CA SER A 204 12.00 -0.73 5.53
C SER A 204 12.57 -1.69 4.48
N THR A 205 13.62 -2.43 4.88
CA THR A 205 14.16 -3.52 4.06
C THR A 205 13.11 -4.61 3.75
N ARG A 206 12.08 -4.76 4.61
CA ARG A 206 10.96 -5.67 4.36
C ARG A 206 10.03 -5.19 3.25
N ASP A 207 9.86 -3.86 3.08
CA ASP A 207 9.14 -3.31 1.94
C ASP A 207 9.88 -3.60 0.64
N VAL A 208 11.20 -3.41 0.66
CA VAL A 208 12.07 -3.72 -0.46
C VAL A 208 11.99 -5.20 -0.84
N GLN A 209 12.13 -6.10 0.15
CA GLN A 209 12.03 -7.55 -0.08
C GLN A 209 10.65 -7.95 -0.61
N ALA A 210 9.57 -7.39 -0.03
CA ALA A 210 8.21 -7.67 -0.48
C ALA A 210 7.99 -7.25 -1.94
N ALA A 211 8.50 -6.08 -2.33
CA ALA A 211 8.43 -5.59 -3.70
C ALA A 211 9.22 -6.49 -4.67
N ARG A 212 10.45 -6.88 -4.29
CA ARG A 212 11.29 -7.76 -5.11
C ARG A 212 10.69 -9.14 -5.32
N ILE A 213 10.22 -9.77 -4.25
CA ILE A 213 9.57 -11.11 -4.32
C ILE A 213 8.25 -11.02 -5.09
N GLY A 214 7.46 -9.98 -4.85
CA GLY A 214 6.15 -9.79 -5.49
C GLY A 214 6.23 -9.25 -6.92
N GLY A 215 7.42 -8.89 -7.42
CA GLY A 215 7.64 -8.40 -8.77
C GLY A 215 7.15 -6.96 -8.97
N ALA A 216 7.71 -5.99 -8.24
CA ALA A 216 7.50 -4.57 -8.46
C ALA A 216 8.83 -3.80 -8.35
N ALA A 217 8.88 -2.60 -8.93
CA ALA A 217 9.93 -1.66 -8.63
C ALA A 217 9.76 -1.10 -7.22
N VAL A 218 10.84 -0.65 -6.58
CA VAL A 218 10.78 -0.17 -5.21
C VAL A 218 11.65 1.09 -4.98
N ILE A 219 11.00 2.10 -4.41
CA ILE A 219 11.66 3.29 -3.89
C ILE A 219 11.73 3.12 -2.36
N GLY A 220 12.93 2.96 -1.85
CA GLY A 220 13.19 2.97 -0.42
C GLY A 220 13.25 4.41 0.10
N VAL A 221 12.63 4.69 1.24
CA VAL A 221 12.65 6.02 1.88
C VAL A 221 13.26 5.87 3.26
N ALA A 222 14.41 6.52 3.51
CA ALA A 222 15.13 6.39 4.78
C ALA A 222 14.52 7.23 5.91
N SER A 223 13.18 7.31 5.93
CA SER A 223 12.39 8.03 6.94
C SER A 223 12.05 7.18 8.16
N GLY A 224 12.21 5.86 8.06
CA GLY A 224 11.98 4.90 9.13
C GLY A 224 13.24 4.58 9.91
N ARG A 225 13.46 3.29 10.15
CA ARG A 225 14.64 2.79 10.89
C ARG A 225 15.76 2.33 9.97
N SER A 226 15.47 2.05 8.69
CA SER A 226 16.48 1.64 7.73
C SER A 226 17.17 2.87 7.13
N THR A 227 18.47 2.80 7.01
CA THR A 227 19.28 3.79 6.31
C THR A 227 19.13 3.63 4.79
N ALA A 228 19.44 4.67 4.04
CA ALA A 228 19.47 4.60 2.57
C ALA A 228 20.44 3.53 2.04
N ALA A 229 21.54 3.26 2.77
CA ALA A 229 22.48 2.21 2.44
C ALA A 229 21.87 0.82 2.59
N GLU A 230 21.22 0.54 3.73
CA GLU A 230 20.53 -0.73 3.98
C GLU A 230 19.40 -0.97 2.99
N LEU A 231 18.66 0.09 2.61
CA LEU A 231 17.60 -0.03 1.59
C LEU A 231 18.16 -0.39 0.21
N ARG A 232 19.30 0.22 -0.20
CA ARG A 232 19.98 -0.15 -1.45
C ARG A 232 20.55 -1.57 -1.41
N GLU A 233 21.17 -1.95 -0.30
CA GLU A 233 21.71 -3.30 -0.10
C GLU A 233 20.61 -4.37 -0.15
N ALA A 234 19.42 -4.06 0.40
CA ALA A 234 18.24 -4.91 0.28
C ALA A 234 17.68 -5.00 -1.15
N GLY A 235 18.13 -4.15 -2.07
CA GLY A 235 17.77 -4.15 -3.49
C GLY A 235 16.75 -3.07 -3.89
N ALA A 236 16.65 -1.95 -3.18
CA ALA A 236 15.84 -0.82 -3.65
C ALA A 236 16.37 -0.28 -4.98
N ASP A 237 15.48 -0.03 -5.95
CA ASP A 237 15.85 0.57 -7.25
C ASP A 237 16.32 2.01 -7.07
N LEU A 238 15.76 2.71 -6.07
CA LEU A 238 16.20 4.02 -5.61
C LEU A 238 16.03 4.11 -4.09
N ALA A 239 16.92 4.83 -3.41
CA ALA A 239 16.77 5.13 -1.99
C ALA A 239 16.87 6.63 -1.75
N LEU A 240 15.77 7.21 -1.24
CA LEU A 240 15.63 8.62 -0.92
C LEU A 240 15.85 8.86 0.59
N PRO A 241 16.32 10.02 1.03
CA PRO A 241 16.45 10.35 2.44
C PRO A 241 15.07 10.50 3.11
N ASP A 242 14.14 11.14 2.43
CA ASP A 242 12.74 11.33 2.81
C ASP A 242 11.88 11.68 1.57
N LEU A 243 10.64 12.14 1.77
CA LEU A 243 9.73 12.53 0.68
C LEU A 243 9.65 14.05 0.45
N SER A 244 10.57 14.85 1.02
CA SER A 244 10.50 16.32 0.99
C SER A 244 10.68 16.89 -0.40
N ASP A 245 11.49 16.25 -1.26
CA ASP A 245 11.57 16.61 -2.67
C ASP A 245 10.53 15.83 -3.49
N ALA A 246 9.33 16.39 -3.58
CA ALA A 246 8.23 15.79 -4.34
C ALA A 246 8.56 15.66 -5.85
N SER A 247 9.45 16.48 -6.40
CA SER A 247 9.86 16.39 -7.80
C SER A 247 10.78 15.19 -8.04
N GLU A 248 11.66 14.88 -7.10
CA GLU A 248 12.50 13.67 -7.15
C GLU A 248 11.63 12.40 -7.05
N VAL A 249 10.63 12.38 -6.14
CA VAL A 249 9.68 11.27 -6.03
C VAL A 249 8.90 11.05 -7.33
N VAL A 250 8.40 12.13 -7.93
CA VAL A 250 7.68 12.08 -9.23
C VAL A 250 8.57 11.55 -10.33
N ALA A 251 9.80 12.04 -10.44
CA ALA A 251 10.77 11.58 -11.45
C ALA A 251 11.12 10.10 -11.27
N ALA A 252 11.29 9.64 -10.02
CA ALA A 252 11.56 8.25 -9.70
C ALA A 252 10.39 7.33 -10.09
N VAL A 253 9.15 7.69 -9.73
CA VAL A 253 7.95 6.93 -10.13
C VAL A 253 7.82 6.88 -11.64
N ALA A 254 7.99 8.00 -12.35
CA ALA A 254 7.88 8.07 -13.80
C ALA A 254 8.95 7.20 -14.48
N GLY A 255 10.20 7.25 -14.05
CA GLY A 255 11.30 6.46 -14.58
C GLY A 255 11.10 4.95 -14.37
N LEU A 256 10.71 4.54 -13.16
CA LEU A 256 10.54 3.14 -12.81
C LEU A 256 9.30 2.48 -13.42
N THR A 257 8.33 3.25 -13.91
CA THR A 257 7.11 2.75 -14.56
C THR A 257 7.06 3.00 -16.07
N SER A 258 8.16 3.49 -16.66
CA SER A 258 8.22 3.72 -18.11
C SER A 258 8.43 2.41 -18.87
N PRO A 259 7.68 2.15 -19.95
CA PRO A 259 7.84 0.90 -20.73
C PRO A 259 9.20 0.75 -21.43
N ALA A 260 9.98 1.83 -21.52
CA ALA A 260 11.16 1.90 -22.39
C ALA A 260 12.47 1.34 -21.80
N ASP A 261 12.62 1.22 -20.49
CA ASP A 261 13.95 1.02 -19.88
C ASP A 261 14.23 -0.35 -19.26
N ARG A 262 13.29 -1.30 -19.31
CA ARG A 262 13.56 -2.68 -18.89
C ARG A 262 13.92 -3.58 -20.08
N LYS A 263 15.02 -3.28 -20.77
CA LYS A 263 15.70 -4.28 -21.57
C LYS A 263 16.34 -5.27 -20.61
N ALA A 264 15.98 -6.56 -20.87
CA ALA A 264 16.44 -7.75 -20.19
C ALA A 264 17.88 -7.66 -19.68
N GLY A 265 18.07 -7.84 -18.40
CA GLY A 265 19.31 -8.31 -17.79
C GLY A 265 19.06 -9.75 -17.34
#